data_772946e566abe5ea5592ac65a29636c3
#
_entry.id   772946e566abe5ea5592ac65a29636c3
#
_cell.length_a   1.000
_cell.length_b   1.000
_cell.length_c   1.000
_cell.angle_alpha   90.00
_cell.angle_beta   90.00
_cell.angle_gamma   90.00
#
_symmetry.space_group_name_H-M   'P 1'
#
loop_
_entity.id
_entity.type
_entity.pdbx_description
1 polymer ?
#
loop_
_entity_poly.entity_id
_entity_poly.type
_entity_poly.pdbx_seq_one_letter_code
_entity_poly.pdbx_strand_id
1 'polypeptide(L)'
;PEPQLDRFLLSVNMTLPDRQTQSKILMLHAEQNESNGAEEKLINVDELVRLQSKVKAVPVSEEMCQYITDLCESARRQRGMLHSISARAAIALMRASQAVAYLEDNPAVFPEDVKRIVGPVFSHRLVLGDGFDGGVNSSSELIEEILKETKVP
;
A
#
# COMPACT_ATOMS: atom_id res chain seq x y z
N PRO A 1 -16.50 -12.32 -1.44
CA PRO A 1 -15.16 -12.58 -0.90
C PRO A 1 -14.39 -11.34 -0.43
N GLU A 2 -15.08 -10.21 -0.15
CA GLU A 2 -14.46 -8.99 0.37
C GLU A 2 -13.71 -9.19 1.70
N PRO A 3 -14.20 -10.01 2.67
CA PRO A 3 -13.43 -10.30 3.88
C PRO A 3 -12.10 -11.00 3.63
N GLN A 4 -11.91 -11.58 2.45
CA GLN A 4 -10.64 -12.19 2.06
C GLN A 4 -9.62 -11.14 1.60
N LEU A 5 -10.07 -10.02 1.01
CA LEU A 5 -9.19 -8.94 0.56
C LEU A 5 -8.50 -8.24 1.73
N ASP A 6 -9.14 -8.11 2.89
CA ASP A 6 -8.52 -7.53 4.09
C ASP A 6 -7.28 -8.28 4.58
N ARG A 7 -7.09 -9.54 4.15
CA ARG A 7 -5.92 -10.34 4.51
C ARG A 7 -4.66 -10.01 3.71
N PHE A 8 -4.80 -9.34 2.57
CA PHE A 8 -3.64 -8.89 1.78
C PHE A 8 -3.04 -7.63 2.40
N LEU A 9 -1.71 -7.53 2.40
CA LEU A 9 -0.99 -6.41 3.00
C LEU A 9 -1.32 -5.10 2.29
N LEU A 10 -1.19 -5.10 0.97
CA LEU A 10 -1.44 -3.96 0.09
C LEU A 10 -1.91 -4.44 -1.29
N SER A 11 -2.46 -3.52 -2.07
CA SER A 11 -2.81 -3.73 -3.47
C SER A 11 -1.96 -2.84 -4.38
N VAL A 12 -1.63 -3.35 -5.56
CA VAL A 12 -0.90 -2.62 -6.59
C VAL A 12 -1.72 -2.61 -7.86
N ASN A 13 -1.99 -1.42 -8.38
CA ASN A 13 -2.68 -1.26 -9.65
C ASN A 13 -1.69 -1.35 -10.80
N MET A 14 -1.83 -2.40 -11.63
CA MET A 14 -1.08 -2.54 -12.86
C MET A 14 -1.84 -1.89 -14.00
N THR A 15 -1.23 -0.91 -14.64
CA THR A 15 -1.79 -0.27 -15.85
C THR A 15 -1.37 -1.05 -17.09
N LEU A 16 -2.18 -0.96 -18.15
CA LEU A 16 -1.77 -1.50 -19.44
C LEU A 16 -0.52 -0.74 -19.95
N PRO A 17 0.40 -1.44 -20.63
CA PRO A 17 1.57 -0.81 -21.21
C PRO A 17 1.14 0.19 -22.28
N ASP A 18 1.89 1.27 -22.46
CA ASP A 18 1.69 2.21 -23.54
C ASP A 18 1.93 1.53 -24.91
N ARG A 19 1.52 2.22 -25.98
CA ARG A 19 1.62 1.70 -27.35
C ARG A 19 3.07 1.28 -27.71
N GLN A 20 4.06 2.04 -27.26
CA GLN A 20 5.46 1.76 -27.60
C GLN A 20 5.96 0.53 -26.86
N THR A 21 5.67 0.42 -25.57
CA THR A 21 6.01 -0.74 -24.74
C THR A 21 5.29 -2.00 -25.24
N GLN A 22 4.00 -1.88 -25.62
CA GLN A 22 3.26 -3.01 -26.20
C GLN A 22 3.88 -3.49 -27.50
N SER A 23 4.32 -2.57 -28.40
CA SER A 23 5.02 -2.93 -29.62
C SER A 23 6.34 -3.65 -29.34
N LYS A 24 7.11 -3.21 -28.34
CA LYS A 24 8.35 -3.89 -27.94
C LYS A 24 8.08 -5.30 -27.40
N ILE A 25 7.04 -5.49 -26.60
CA ILE A 25 6.64 -6.80 -26.09
C ILE A 25 6.32 -7.74 -27.26
N LEU A 26 5.56 -7.27 -28.25
CA LEU A 26 5.23 -8.06 -29.44
C LEU A 26 6.49 -8.44 -30.26
N MET A 27 7.42 -7.51 -30.43
CA MET A 27 8.69 -7.77 -31.13
C MET A 27 9.52 -8.83 -30.40
N LEU A 28 9.66 -8.73 -29.08
CA LEU A 28 10.39 -9.69 -28.26
C LEU A 28 9.80 -11.11 -28.40
N HIS A 29 8.48 -11.22 -28.42
CA HIS A 29 7.82 -12.52 -28.63
C HIS A 29 7.91 -13.03 -30.06
N ALA A 30 7.89 -12.14 -31.09
CA ALA A 30 8.03 -12.52 -32.48
C ALA A 30 9.44 -13.06 -32.81
N GLU A 31 10.46 -12.54 -32.17
CA GLU A 31 11.86 -12.97 -32.35
C GLU A 31 12.17 -14.32 -31.71
N GLN A 32 11.20 -14.98 -31.04
CA GLN A 32 11.35 -16.25 -30.33
C GLN A 32 12.62 -16.30 -29.44
N ASN A 33 13.16 -15.16 -29.09
CA ASN A 33 14.20 -15.07 -28.09
C ASN A 33 13.56 -15.38 -26.74
N GLU A 34 13.30 -16.68 -26.48
CA GLU A 34 13.40 -17.17 -25.14
C GLU A 34 14.83 -16.83 -24.69
N SER A 35 15.02 -15.59 -24.26
CA SER A 35 16.19 -15.28 -23.48
C SER A 35 16.03 -16.11 -22.21
N ASN A 36 16.56 -17.33 -22.24
CA ASN A 36 17.03 -18.03 -21.07
C ASN A 36 18.18 -17.20 -20.46
N GLY A 37 17.90 -15.91 -20.23
CA GLY A 37 18.70 -15.08 -19.38
C GLY A 37 18.63 -15.77 -18.04
N ALA A 38 19.72 -16.43 -17.65
CA ALA A 38 19.87 -16.95 -16.31
C ALA A 38 19.50 -15.79 -15.38
N GLU A 39 18.35 -15.89 -14.72
CA GLU A 39 17.91 -14.88 -13.77
C GLU A 39 19.02 -14.76 -12.74
N GLU A 40 19.72 -13.63 -12.80
CA GLU A 40 20.78 -13.34 -11.86
C GLU A 40 20.11 -13.27 -10.49
N LYS A 41 20.48 -14.16 -9.58
CA LYS A 41 19.92 -14.18 -8.24
C LYS A 41 20.36 -12.90 -7.52
N LEU A 42 19.48 -11.91 -7.49
CA LEU A 42 19.73 -10.63 -6.83
C LEU A 42 19.90 -10.79 -5.32
N ILE A 43 19.13 -11.69 -4.71
CA ILE A 43 19.15 -11.92 -3.26
C ILE A 43 18.79 -13.39 -2.97
N ASN A 44 19.37 -13.97 -1.92
CA ASN A 44 19.00 -15.28 -1.44
C ASN A 44 17.96 -15.22 -0.32
N VAL A 45 17.39 -16.39 0.04
CA VAL A 45 16.32 -16.48 1.05
C VAL A 45 16.80 -15.97 2.42
N ASP A 46 18.04 -16.27 2.82
CA ASP A 46 18.57 -15.86 4.12
C ASP A 46 18.73 -14.33 4.18
N GLU A 47 19.16 -13.72 3.08
CA GLU A 47 19.24 -12.26 2.96
C GLU A 47 17.86 -11.63 3.04
N LEU A 48 16.86 -12.20 2.36
CA LEU A 48 15.47 -11.73 2.43
C LEU A 48 14.95 -11.78 3.87
N VAL A 49 15.15 -12.88 4.60
CA VAL A 49 14.75 -13.02 6.00
C VAL A 49 15.45 -12.00 6.89
N ARG A 50 16.74 -11.73 6.65
CA ARG A 50 17.48 -10.68 7.38
C ARG A 50 16.92 -9.29 7.10
N LEU A 51 16.58 -8.99 5.83
CA LEU A 51 15.94 -7.72 5.45
C LEU A 51 14.58 -7.55 6.13
N GLN A 52 13.75 -8.58 6.13
CA GLN A 52 12.46 -8.57 6.83
C GLN A 52 12.62 -8.30 8.34
N SER A 53 13.67 -8.85 8.95
CA SER A 53 13.97 -8.62 10.37
C SER A 53 14.40 -7.17 10.62
N LYS A 54 15.21 -6.57 9.73
CA LYS A 54 15.62 -5.17 9.79
C LYS A 54 14.43 -4.24 9.64
N VAL A 55 13.54 -4.49 8.67
CA VAL A 55 12.30 -3.73 8.48
C VAL A 55 11.44 -3.73 9.75
N LYS A 56 11.27 -4.90 10.38
CA LYS A 56 10.51 -5.01 11.63
C LYS A 56 11.14 -4.25 12.80
N ALA A 57 12.45 -4.05 12.78
CA ALA A 57 13.20 -3.33 13.80
C ALA A 57 13.16 -1.80 13.63
N VAL A 58 12.65 -1.27 12.50
CA VAL A 58 12.47 0.18 12.33
C VAL A 58 11.55 0.72 13.42
N PRO A 59 11.99 1.71 14.22
CA PRO A 59 11.20 2.26 15.30
C PRO A 59 9.93 2.95 14.81
N VAL A 60 8.85 2.80 15.59
CA VAL A 60 7.59 3.52 15.40
C VAL A 60 7.27 4.20 16.73
N SER A 61 7.21 5.52 16.74
CA SER A 61 6.91 6.27 17.97
C SER A 61 5.44 6.12 18.38
N GLU A 62 5.12 6.49 19.61
CA GLU A 62 3.74 6.47 20.10
C GLU A 62 2.87 7.44 19.30
N GLU A 63 3.40 8.62 18.96
CA GLU A 63 2.71 9.61 18.12
C GLU A 63 2.39 9.04 16.72
N MET A 64 3.30 8.24 16.15
CA MET A 64 3.05 7.59 14.86
C MET A 64 2.00 6.49 14.98
N CYS A 65 1.99 5.72 16.06
CA CYS A 65 0.92 4.75 16.34
C CYS A 65 -0.43 5.45 16.47
N GLN A 66 -0.46 6.60 17.16
CA GLN A 66 -1.67 7.42 17.30
C GLN A 66 -2.13 7.95 15.94
N TYR A 67 -1.22 8.51 15.14
CA TYR A 67 -1.53 9.00 13.80
C TYR A 67 -2.13 7.92 12.89
N ILE A 68 -1.55 6.71 12.89
CA ILE A 68 -2.11 5.57 12.15
C ILE A 68 -3.52 5.19 12.66
N THR A 69 -3.71 5.26 13.98
CA THR A 69 -5.03 4.99 14.58
C THR A 69 -6.04 6.04 14.15
N ASP A 70 -5.67 7.32 14.17
CA ASP A 70 -6.55 8.44 13.77
C ASP A 70 -6.94 8.35 12.29
N LEU A 71 -6.02 7.94 11.41
CA LEU A 71 -6.31 7.64 10.00
C LEU A 71 -7.35 6.51 9.86
N CYS A 72 -7.18 5.43 10.62
CA CYS A 72 -8.14 4.32 10.61
C CYS A 72 -9.51 4.74 11.15
N GLU A 73 -9.55 5.58 12.18
CA GLU A 73 -10.82 6.10 12.73
C GLU A 73 -11.48 7.09 11.79
N SER A 74 -10.74 7.99 11.14
CA SER A 74 -11.28 8.88 10.13
C SER A 74 -11.91 8.05 8.99
N ALA A 75 -11.21 7.02 8.52
CA ALA A 75 -11.75 6.10 7.52
C ALA A 75 -13.04 5.41 7.97
N ARG A 76 -13.15 4.99 9.24
CA ARG A 76 -14.36 4.34 9.79
C ARG A 76 -15.56 5.27 9.92
N ARG A 77 -15.32 6.58 10.08
CA ARG A 77 -16.38 7.60 10.20
C ARG A 77 -17.03 7.96 8.87
N GLN A 78 -16.41 7.60 7.76
CA GLN A 78 -16.94 7.89 6.43
C GLN A 78 -18.29 7.16 6.21
N ARG A 79 -19.31 7.95 5.83
CA ARG A 79 -20.66 7.42 5.58
C ARG A 79 -20.70 6.67 4.26
N GLY A 80 -21.52 5.64 4.18
CA GLY A 80 -21.73 4.89 2.93
C GLY A 80 -20.68 3.83 2.63
N MET A 81 -19.75 3.56 3.56
CA MET A 81 -18.84 2.42 3.42
C MET A 81 -19.56 1.12 3.73
N LEU A 82 -19.38 0.13 2.86
CA LEU A 82 -19.91 -1.23 3.07
C LEU A 82 -19.13 -1.99 4.13
N HIS A 83 -17.83 -1.69 4.27
CA HIS A 83 -16.94 -2.38 5.20
C HIS A 83 -16.07 -1.38 5.96
N SER A 84 -15.86 -1.66 7.25
CA SER A 84 -15.05 -0.84 8.14
C SER A 84 -13.58 -1.25 8.09
N ILE A 85 -12.68 -0.28 8.20
CA ILE A 85 -11.24 -0.51 8.36
C ILE A 85 -10.98 -1.30 9.65
N SER A 86 -10.38 -2.47 9.51
CA SER A 86 -10.10 -3.40 10.62
C SER A 86 -8.82 -3.03 11.38
N ALA A 87 -8.63 -3.59 12.58
CA ALA A 87 -7.35 -3.50 13.30
C ALA A 87 -6.19 -4.12 12.50
N ARG A 88 -6.49 -5.11 11.63
CA ARG A 88 -5.51 -5.70 10.72
C ARG A 88 -5.00 -4.67 9.71
N ALA A 89 -5.86 -3.79 9.21
CA ALA A 89 -5.47 -2.72 8.31
C ALA A 89 -4.51 -1.72 9.00
N ALA A 90 -4.73 -1.39 10.27
CA ALA A 90 -3.81 -0.54 11.04
C ALA A 90 -2.42 -1.20 11.17
N ILE A 91 -2.37 -2.50 11.51
CA ILE A 91 -1.13 -3.26 11.57
C ILE A 91 -0.45 -3.34 10.19
N ALA A 92 -1.24 -3.55 9.13
CA ALA A 92 -0.74 -3.56 7.76
C ALA A 92 -0.11 -2.22 7.37
N LEU A 93 -0.77 -1.10 7.70
CA LEU A 93 -0.26 0.25 7.43
C LEU A 93 1.04 0.50 8.19
N MET A 94 1.10 0.18 9.49
CA MET A 94 2.32 0.30 10.30
C MET A 94 3.47 -0.51 9.68
N ARG A 95 3.24 -1.77 9.31
CA ARG A 95 4.28 -2.64 8.73
C ARG A 95 4.75 -2.17 7.36
N ALA A 96 3.83 -1.71 6.53
CA ALA A 96 4.16 -1.15 5.22
C ALA A 96 4.95 0.17 5.36
N SER A 97 4.59 1.02 6.33
CA SER A 97 5.34 2.25 6.64
C SER A 97 6.76 1.96 7.15
N GLN A 98 6.94 0.91 7.97
CA GLN A 98 8.28 0.46 8.37
C GLN A 98 9.13 0.03 7.17
N ALA A 99 8.51 -0.63 6.17
CA ALA A 99 9.22 -1.02 4.96
C ALA A 99 9.59 0.20 4.10
N VAL A 100 8.69 1.19 3.98
CA VAL A 100 8.99 2.46 3.29
C VAL A 100 10.14 3.18 3.97
N ALA A 101 10.07 3.38 5.29
CA ALA A 101 11.11 4.02 6.07
C ALA A 101 12.48 3.32 5.89
N TYR A 102 12.50 1.99 5.93
CA TYR A 102 13.72 1.22 5.71
C TYR A 102 14.31 1.41 4.30
N LEU A 103 13.48 1.44 3.27
CA LEU A 103 13.90 1.63 1.88
C LEU A 103 14.39 3.05 1.58
N GLU A 104 13.93 4.04 2.35
CA GLU A 104 14.34 5.44 2.25
C GLU A 104 15.49 5.79 3.23
N ASP A 105 16.09 4.78 3.89
CA ASP A 105 17.14 4.95 4.90
C ASP A 105 16.75 5.86 6.08
N ASN A 106 15.44 5.93 6.39
CA ASN A 106 14.94 6.69 7.53
C ASN A 106 15.24 5.96 8.84
N PRO A 107 15.69 6.68 9.90
CA PRO A 107 16.00 6.06 11.20
C PRO A 107 14.77 5.59 11.99
N ALA A 108 13.57 6.04 11.62
CA ALA A 108 12.29 5.71 12.22
C ALA A 108 11.16 5.94 11.19
N VAL A 109 9.95 5.51 11.50
CA VAL A 109 8.78 5.83 10.67
C VAL A 109 8.37 7.29 10.89
N PHE A 110 8.22 8.04 9.79
CA PHE A 110 7.74 9.42 9.75
C PHE A 110 6.36 9.51 9.09
N PRO A 111 5.62 10.62 9.27
CA PRO A 111 4.31 10.81 8.64
C PRO A 111 4.32 10.66 7.11
N GLU A 112 5.40 11.04 6.46
CA GLU A 112 5.59 10.92 5.00
C GLU A 112 5.60 9.47 4.54
N ASP A 113 6.22 8.57 5.32
CA ASP A 113 6.26 7.13 5.03
C ASP A 113 4.84 6.54 5.08
N VAL A 114 4.03 6.96 6.07
CA VAL A 114 2.63 6.56 6.20
C VAL A 114 1.80 7.09 5.05
N LYS A 115 1.92 8.38 4.72
CA LYS A 115 1.17 9.02 3.61
C LYS A 115 1.47 8.36 2.27
N ARG A 116 2.72 7.96 2.05
CA ARG A 116 3.15 7.31 0.80
C ARG A 116 2.48 5.95 0.57
N ILE A 117 2.22 5.20 1.63
CA ILE A 117 1.76 3.81 1.53
C ILE A 117 0.29 3.59 1.90
N VAL A 118 -0.38 4.59 2.50
CA VAL A 118 -1.79 4.45 2.92
C VAL A 118 -2.72 4.12 1.76
N GLY A 119 -2.48 4.71 0.58
CA GLY A 119 -3.25 4.42 -0.64
C GLY A 119 -3.25 2.94 -0.98
N PRO A 120 -2.11 2.32 -1.28
CA PRO A 120 -2.00 0.89 -1.53
C PRO A 120 -2.56 0.00 -0.41
N VAL A 121 -2.44 0.41 0.86
CA VAL A 121 -2.92 -0.39 2.00
C VAL A 121 -4.43 -0.27 2.17
N PHE A 122 -5.04 0.89 1.93
CA PHE A 122 -6.46 1.12 2.20
C PHE A 122 -7.35 0.91 0.98
N SER A 123 -6.88 1.11 -0.26
CA SER A 123 -7.72 1.13 -1.47
C SER A 123 -8.59 -0.13 -1.64
N HIS A 124 -8.06 -1.31 -1.36
CA HIS A 124 -8.79 -2.58 -1.49
C HIS A 124 -9.66 -2.93 -0.26
N ARG A 125 -9.63 -2.07 0.76
CA ARG A 125 -10.42 -2.20 2.01
C ARG A 125 -11.56 -1.18 2.08
N LEU A 126 -11.43 -0.06 1.35
CA LEU A 126 -12.42 0.99 1.28
C LEU A 126 -13.40 0.68 0.14
N VAL A 127 -14.46 -0.07 0.46
CA VAL A 127 -15.51 -0.41 -0.50
C VAL A 127 -16.65 0.56 -0.33
N LEU A 128 -16.89 1.38 -1.36
CA LEU A 128 -17.97 2.35 -1.41
C LEU A 128 -19.28 1.65 -1.81
N GLY A 129 -20.36 1.91 -1.09
CA GLY A 129 -21.70 1.43 -1.45
C GLY A 129 -22.36 2.28 -2.52
N ASP A 130 -23.38 1.75 -3.21
CA ASP A 130 -24.15 2.41 -4.28
C ASP A 130 -24.86 3.71 -3.86
N GLY A 131 -24.80 4.11 -2.61
CA GLY A 131 -25.39 5.32 -2.04
C GLY A 131 -24.37 6.24 -1.37
N PHE A 132 -23.11 6.16 -1.74
CA PHE A 132 -22.08 7.04 -1.18
C PHE A 132 -22.26 8.47 -1.71
N ASP A 133 -22.89 9.32 -0.90
CA ASP A 133 -23.34 10.68 -1.27
C ASP A 133 -22.27 11.76 -0.91
N GLY A 134 -21.03 11.34 -0.66
CA GLY A 134 -19.94 12.21 -0.21
C GLY A 134 -19.28 13.05 -1.30
N GLY A 135 -19.76 13.02 -2.54
CA GLY A 135 -19.10 13.70 -3.67
C GLY A 135 -17.77 13.07 -4.11
N VAL A 136 -17.38 11.96 -3.49
CA VAL A 136 -16.14 11.22 -3.75
C VAL A 136 -16.48 10.04 -4.66
N ASN A 137 -15.87 10.00 -5.84
CA ASN A 137 -16.17 8.99 -6.85
C ASN A 137 -15.21 7.78 -6.83
N SER A 138 -14.18 7.81 -5.96
CA SER A 138 -13.18 6.75 -5.90
C SER A 138 -12.57 6.57 -4.52
N SER A 139 -12.05 5.38 -4.24
CA SER A 139 -11.30 5.12 -3.01
C SER A 139 -10.06 6.02 -2.86
N SER A 140 -9.47 6.46 -3.97
CA SER A 140 -8.30 7.36 -3.97
C SER A 140 -8.66 8.75 -3.45
N GLU A 141 -9.79 9.33 -3.91
CA GLU A 141 -10.27 10.64 -3.44
C GLU A 141 -10.63 10.59 -1.95
N LEU A 142 -11.26 9.48 -1.52
CA LEU A 142 -11.58 9.27 -0.11
C LEU A 142 -10.32 9.21 0.76
N ILE A 143 -9.27 8.54 0.29
CA ILE A 143 -7.98 8.50 1.01
C ILE A 143 -7.35 9.88 1.12
N GLU A 144 -7.44 10.71 0.07
CA GLU A 144 -6.96 12.10 0.12
C GLU A 144 -7.75 12.93 1.14
N GLU A 145 -9.05 12.74 1.24
CA GLU A 145 -9.90 13.41 2.23
C GLU A 145 -9.54 12.99 3.65
N ILE A 146 -9.40 11.69 3.90
CA ILE A 146 -8.95 11.15 5.19
C ILE A 146 -7.61 11.74 5.60
N LEU A 147 -6.66 11.84 4.66
CA LEU A 147 -5.34 12.44 4.91
C LEU A 147 -5.40 13.94 5.23
N LYS A 148 -6.32 14.68 4.60
CA LYS A 148 -6.52 16.13 4.87
C LYS A 148 -7.16 16.38 6.24
N GLU A 149 -8.11 15.53 6.64
CA GLU A 149 -8.81 15.65 7.91
C GLU A 149 -7.98 15.21 9.12
N THR A 150 -7.03 14.30 8.92
CA THR A 150 -6.25 13.73 10.00
C THR A 150 -5.04 14.61 10.30
N LYS A 151 -4.96 15.07 11.56
CA LYS A 151 -3.85 15.92 12.02
C LYS A 151 -2.55 15.12 12.02
N VAL A 152 -1.54 15.69 11.38
CA VAL A 152 -0.17 15.14 11.38
C VAL A 152 0.51 15.51 12.70
N PRO A 153 1.22 14.57 13.36
CA PRO A 153 1.94 14.83 14.61
C PRO A 153 3.13 15.76 14.42
#